data_f52677fee85043631dc44de37db81c52
#
_entry.id   f52677fee85043631dc44de37db81c52
#
_cell.length_a   1.000
_cell.length_b   1.000
_cell.length_c   1.000
_cell.angle_alpha   90.00
_cell.angle_beta   90.00
_cell.angle_gamma   90.00
#
_symmetry.space_group_name_H-M   'P 1'
#
loop_
_entity.id
_entity.type
_entity.pdbx_description
1 polymer ?
#
loop_
_entity_poly.entity_id
_entity_poly.type
_entity_poly.pdbx_seq_one_letter_code
_entity_poly.pdbx_strand_id
1 'polypeptide(L)'
;MKSKRDWHELVSQPKYEVVLEEDVWVNMRDGIRLAVDIYRPKAEGKFPALVSWSGYGKDSEKLPTNPIWQPSDYIRGTGGHECGEQWYFVPRGYVQVIPDIRGVGKSEGEPGELLKALGSDGYDLIEWIAEQPWCNGNVGMVGMSAFAGAQYPIAAQQPPHLKAIFPFEGRTDAYRHHYYQGGVFNYYFGIHIRNLQPARWGRVRQPASFKEFSEQELQEKIRELQNNPDIQCTSYLYLLTVCPEINPTLFDVMLHPYDGPVYESTSAYLHFKNIKIPTYSGSRWNGWVLHQPGAFAGYEEIAASKEQKKLLLVPSDNYGGMDRPFHEVQDVCLRWYDHWLKDIDTGIMDEPPITLFIQGINKWRYEDQWPLKVTQWTKFYLRGEGALSTNPPGTDGEPQIFTSSPWAIPTQGFSRADTIAEADPVPKAIYETEPLNENIEVTGPIALYWYASIESKGIRARSWKGSATSGIEVLEPVTNDTDWYLKVKDIDVDGSERCVAEGWLKASHYELDEGKSKPYAPYHPHTRSLPIEPGQVILYASDLRMTSNVFLMGHKIRLEISGQDQVQALWYHLPHMARVTHTIYNDKDRSSYLLLPVIPRGYTGAGEPEYPPAGPFRIQKYRSQG
;
A
#
# COMPACT_ATOMS: atom_id res chain seq x y z
N MET A 1 17.29 27.90 -26.95
CA MET A 1 17.33 26.73 -26.05
C MET A 1 18.22 27.10 -24.88
N LYS A 2 17.68 27.20 -23.65
CA LYS A 2 18.52 27.28 -22.46
C LYS A 2 19.33 25.98 -22.44
N SER A 3 20.64 26.06 -22.24
CA SER A 3 21.52 24.90 -22.02
C SER A 3 20.88 24.10 -20.89
N LYS A 4 20.51 22.84 -21.16
CA LYS A 4 19.99 21.95 -20.15
C LYS A 4 21.10 21.71 -19.14
N ARG A 5 20.98 22.31 -17.97
CA ARG A 5 21.91 22.08 -16.84
C ARG A 5 21.55 20.81 -16.14
N ASP A 6 22.56 20.07 -15.70
CA ASP A 6 22.33 18.96 -14.77
C ASP A 6 21.65 19.51 -13.51
N TRP A 7 20.47 19.01 -13.18
CA TRP A 7 19.72 19.51 -12.03
C TRP A 7 20.45 19.26 -10.70
N HIS A 8 21.38 18.31 -10.64
CA HIS A 8 22.22 18.09 -9.45
C HIS A 8 23.10 19.32 -9.12
N GLU A 9 23.42 20.14 -10.11
CA GLU A 9 24.13 21.39 -9.92
C GLU A 9 23.23 22.55 -9.45
N LEU A 10 21.90 22.39 -9.60
CA LEU A 10 20.91 23.42 -9.27
C LEU A 10 20.40 23.32 -7.84
N VAL A 11 20.60 22.21 -7.16
CA VAL A 11 20.11 21.98 -5.79
C VAL A 11 21.11 22.41 -4.72
N SER A 12 20.61 22.63 -3.52
CA SER A 12 21.43 22.97 -2.35
C SER A 12 22.52 21.93 -2.10
N GLN A 13 23.74 22.38 -1.98
CA GLN A 13 24.92 21.55 -1.68
C GLN A 13 25.17 21.45 -0.17
N PRO A 14 25.76 20.33 0.34
CA PRO A 14 26.05 20.18 1.77
C PRO A 14 27.14 21.19 2.19
N LYS A 15 26.81 22.02 3.20
CA LYS A 15 27.70 23.09 3.71
C LYS A 15 27.82 23.13 5.22
N TYR A 16 26.86 22.54 5.93
CA TYR A 16 26.74 22.72 7.38
C TYR A 16 26.98 21.42 8.15
N GLU A 17 27.62 21.54 9.31
CA GLU A 17 27.56 20.50 10.32
C GLU A 17 26.17 20.46 10.96
N VAL A 18 25.80 19.31 11.53
CA VAL A 18 24.51 19.08 12.17
C VAL A 18 24.63 19.24 13.68
N VAL A 19 23.69 19.95 14.28
CA VAL A 19 23.48 20.02 15.73
C VAL A 19 22.12 19.40 16.04
N LEU A 20 22.06 18.57 17.08
CA LEU A 20 20.85 17.95 17.59
C LEU A 20 20.45 18.57 18.93
N GLU A 21 19.20 19.01 19.03
CA GLU A 21 18.53 19.36 20.27
C GLU A 21 17.47 18.29 20.55
N GLU A 22 17.66 17.56 21.64
CA GLU A 22 16.80 16.44 22.01
C GLU A 22 15.73 16.86 23.01
N ASP A 23 14.55 16.21 22.91
CA ASP A 23 13.49 16.31 23.91
C ASP A 23 13.00 17.75 24.16
N VAL A 24 12.93 18.55 23.10
CA VAL A 24 12.32 19.89 23.19
C VAL A 24 10.80 19.73 23.33
N TRP A 25 10.23 20.37 24.36
CA TRP A 25 8.81 20.25 24.64
C TRP A 25 7.99 21.34 23.94
N VAL A 26 6.99 20.94 23.18
CA VAL A 26 6.09 21.82 22.44
C VAL A 26 4.67 21.66 22.95
N ASN A 27 4.05 22.77 23.37
CA ASN A 27 2.66 22.77 23.85
C ASN A 27 1.68 22.75 22.67
N MET A 28 0.73 21.83 22.71
CA MET A 28 -0.42 21.82 21.82
C MET A 28 -1.54 22.71 22.38
N ARG A 29 -2.50 23.11 21.55
CA ARG A 29 -3.62 24.01 21.92
C ARG A 29 -4.47 23.55 23.09
N ASP A 30 -4.49 22.26 23.36
CA ASP A 30 -5.22 21.62 24.46
C ASP A 30 -4.36 21.39 25.74
N GLY A 31 -3.13 21.89 25.75
CA GLY A 31 -2.21 21.81 26.87
C GLY A 31 -1.36 20.53 26.94
N ILE A 32 -1.57 19.58 26.06
CA ILE A 32 -0.71 18.39 25.93
C ILE A 32 0.63 18.82 25.34
N ARG A 33 1.74 18.25 25.84
CA ARG A 33 3.07 18.54 25.33
C ARG A 33 3.62 17.39 24.50
N LEU A 34 4.18 17.71 23.35
CA LEU A 34 4.94 16.78 22.53
C LEU A 34 6.43 16.96 22.75
N ALA A 35 7.16 15.84 22.83
CA ALA A 35 8.61 15.82 22.83
C ALA A 35 9.11 15.73 21.39
N VAL A 36 9.96 16.67 20.98
CA VAL A 36 10.50 16.71 19.61
C VAL A 36 12.02 16.74 19.62
N ASP A 37 12.63 16.12 18.62
CA ASP A 37 14.05 16.26 18.33
C ASP A 37 14.23 17.22 17.14
N ILE A 38 15.18 18.13 17.26
CA ILE A 38 15.44 19.18 16.27
C ILE A 38 16.89 19.05 15.77
N TYR A 39 17.01 18.69 14.51
CA TYR A 39 18.31 18.65 13.83
C TYR A 39 18.49 19.96 13.05
N ARG A 40 19.53 20.73 13.37
CA ARG A 40 19.78 22.05 12.77
C ARG A 40 21.15 22.19 12.15
N PRO A 41 21.31 23.03 11.11
CA PRO A 41 22.61 23.53 10.71
C PRO A 41 23.33 24.21 11.86
N LYS A 42 24.60 23.88 12.08
CA LYS A 42 25.50 24.54 13.03
C LYS A 42 25.93 25.88 12.47
N ALA A 43 25.03 26.81 12.35
CA ALA A 43 25.25 28.14 11.82
C ALA A 43 24.20 29.12 12.34
N GLU A 44 24.57 30.40 12.35
CA GLU A 44 23.61 31.47 12.54
C GLU A 44 22.77 31.67 11.30
N GLY A 45 21.52 32.10 11.47
CA GLY A 45 20.60 32.37 10.35
C GLY A 45 19.27 31.64 10.49
N LYS A 46 18.43 31.84 9.48
CA LYS A 46 17.11 31.24 9.41
C LYS A 46 17.06 30.27 8.24
N PHE A 47 16.53 29.07 8.48
CA PHE A 47 16.45 27.99 7.52
C PHE A 47 15.00 27.52 7.38
N PRO A 48 14.59 26.99 6.21
CA PRO A 48 13.32 26.30 6.09
C PRO A 48 13.35 25.00 6.91
N ALA A 49 12.18 24.56 7.36
CA ALA A 49 12.05 23.37 8.16
C ALA A 49 11.34 22.23 7.43
N LEU A 50 11.70 20.98 7.74
CA LEU A 50 11.05 19.76 7.29
C LEU A 50 10.57 18.98 8.52
N VAL A 51 9.30 18.56 8.52
CA VAL A 51 8.72 17.79 9.61
C VAL A 51 8.58 16.33 9.18
N SER A 52 9.17 15.42 9.97
CA SER A 52 9.03 13.98 9.79
C SER A 52 8.10 13.43 10.87
N TRP A 53 6.83 13.20 10.53
CA TRP A 53 5.77 12.88 11.49
C TRP A 53 5.28 11.45 11.37
N SER A 54 5.53 10.60 12.37
CA SER A 54 4.97 9.24 12.41
C SER A 54 4.75 8.71 13.83
N GLY A 55 4.01 7.61 13.93
CA GLY A 55 3.84 6.88 15.19
C GLY A 55 5.01 5.95 15.54
N TYR A 56 6.13 6.03 14.84
CA TYR A 56 7.26 5.13 15.09
C TYR A 56 8.12 5.53 16.30
N GLY A 57 8.02 6.79 16.73
CA GLY A 57 8.78 7.34 17.82
C GLY A 57 10.14 7.90 17.37
N LYS A 58 10.45 9.14 17.81
CA LYS A 58 11.65 9.88 17.40
C LYS A 58 12.97 9.18 17.74
N ASP A 59 13.01 8.44 18.85
CA ASP A 59 14.22 7.73 19.26
C ASP A 59 14.54 6.53 18.36
N SER A 60 13.54 5.95 17.67
CA SER A 60 13.78 4.89 16.68
C SER A 60 14.49 5.41 15.42
N GLU A 61 14.35 6.71 15.12
CA GLU A 61 15.01 7.36 13.99
C GLU A 61 16.52 7.59 14.19
N LYS A 62 17.01 7.41 15.41
CA LYS A 62 18.44 7.50 15.76
C LYS A 62 19.18 6.18 15.56
N LEU A 63 18.44 5.09 15.34
CA LEU A 63 19.07 3.79 15.11
C LEU A 63 19.87 3.84 13.81
N PRO A 64 21.12 3.37 13.83
CA PRO A 64 21.95 3.39 12.63
C PRO A 64 21.30 2.54 11.56
N THR A 65 21.23 3.09 10.35
CA THR A 65 20.95 2.32 9.16
C THR A 65 22.08 1.31 8.98
N ASN A 66 21.85 0.07 9.38
CA ASN A 66 22.90 -0.92 9.32
C ASN A 66 23.00 -1.46 7.88
N PRO A 67 24.09 -1.17 7.15
CA PRO A 67 24.31 -1.74 5.82
C PRO A 67 24.64 -3.23 5.87
N ILE A 68 24.85 -3.80 7.04
CA ILE A 68 25.15 -5.22 7.22
C ILE A 68 23.84 -6.00 7.14
N TRP A 69 23.82 -6.99 6.24
CA TRP A 69 22.72 -7.93 6.13
C TRP A 69 22.41 -8.56 7.49
N GLN A 70 21.16 -8.44 7.91
CA GLN A 70 20.67 -9.02 9.17
C GLN A 70 19.78 -10.21 8.86
N PRO A 71 19.93 -11.33 9.56
CA PRO A 71 19.14 -12.54 9.31
C PRO A 71 17.66 -12.41 9.73
N SER A 72 17.26 -11.32 10.36
CA SER A 72 15.89 -11.07 10.80
C SER A 72 15.51 -9.61 10.61
N ASP A 73 14.44 -9.38 9.86
CA ASP A 73 13.85 -8.05 9.66
C ASP A 73 13.22 -7.47 10.94
N TYR A 74 13.04 -8.30 11.97
CA TYR A 74 12.48 -7.88 13.27
C TYR A 74 13.39 -6.96 14.08
N ILE A 75 14.68 -6.90 13.75
CA ILE A 75 15.67 -6.11 14.49
C ILE A 75 15.88 -4.74 13.85
N ARG A 76 15.40 -4.53 12.63
CA ARG A 76 15.49 -3.22 11.97
C ARG A 76 14.46 -2.27 12.57
N GLY A 77 14.93 -1.21 13.19
CA GLY A 77 14.09 -0.03 13.38
C GLY A 77 13.66 0.49 12.00
N THR A 78 12.38 0.57 11.76
CA THR A 78 11.86 1.03 10.46
C THR A 78 12.00 2.53 10.27
N GLY A 79 12.34 3.26 11.32
CA GLY A 79 12.30 4.69 11.37
C GLY A 79 13.30 5.37 10.46
N GLY A 80 14.58 5.21 10.71
CA GLY A 80 15.65 5.96 10.03
C GLY A 80 15.72 5.78 8.51
N HIS A 81 14.94 4.84 7.96
CA HIS A 81 14.84 4.63 6.51
C HIS A 81 13.66 5.37 5.86
N GLU A 82 12.67 5.73 6.65
CA GLU A 82 11.40 6.28 6.15
C GLU A 82 11.22 7.77 6.45
N CYS A 83 11.86 8.29 7.49
CA CYS A 83 11.65 9.69 7.94
C CYS A 83 12.27 10.75 7.03
N GLY A 84 13.11 10.37 6.08
CA GLY A 84 14.01 11.29 5.38
C GLY A 84 15.29 11.53 6.18
N GLU A 85 16.44 11.49 5.51
CA GLU A 85 17.75 11.47 6.18
C GLU A 85 18.17 12.86 6.69
N GLN A 86 18.25 13.01 8.01
CA GLN A 86 18.70 14.24 8.66
C GLN A 86 20.11 14.65 8.18
N TRP A 87 20.99 13.65 8.00
CA TRP A 87 22.37 13.84 7.52
C TRP A 87 22.45 14.19 6.02
N TYR A 88 21.33 14.12 5.31
CA TYR A 88 21.22 14.58 3.94
C TYR A 88 20.64 16.00 3.83
N PHE A 89 19.52 16.28 4.51
CA PHE A 89 18.81 17.56 4.38
C PHE A 89 19.46 18.67 5.22
N VAL A 90 19.84 18.38 6.47
CA VAL A 90 20.36 19.42 7.38
C VAL A 90 21.68 20.02 6.89
N PRO A 91 22.68 19.25 6.40
CA PRO A 91 23.87 19.84 5.81
C PRO A 91 23.59 20.75 4.61
N ARG A 92 22.43 20.59 3.97
CA ARG A 92 21.99 21.41 2.81
C ARG A 92 21.17 22.63 3.22
N GLY A 93 21.14 22.96 4.52
CA GLY A 93 20.48 24.17 5.03
C GLY A 93 18.99 24.00 5.23
N TYR A 94 18.56 22.87 5.79
CA TYR A 94 17.23 22.64 6.34
C TYR A 94 17.32 22.40 7.86
N VAL A 95 16.25 22.68 8.56
CA VAL A 95 16.03 22.13 9.90
C VAL A 95 15.13 20.92 9.74
N GLN A 96 15.42 19.80 10.41
CA GLN A 96 14.50 18.67 10.44
C GLN A 96 13.98 18.45 11.85
N VAL A 97 12.66 18.38 11.99
CA VAL A 97 11.96 18.22 13.27
C VAL A 97 11.24 16.88 13.28
N ILE A 98 11.53 16.07 14.28
CA ILE A 98 10.98 14.72 14.43
C ILE A 98 10.28 14.64 15.79
N PRO A 99 8.93 14.68 15.84
CA PRO A 99 8.19 14.55 17.08
C PRO A 99 7.95 13.08 17.45
N ASP A 100 7.86 12.81 18.75
CA ASP A 100 6.98 11.77 19.26
C ASP A 100 5.55 12.29 19.14
N ILE A 101 4.67 11.56 18.48
CA ILE A 101 3.26 11.97 18.40
C ILE A 101 2.56 11.76 19.75
N ARG A 102 1.41 12.38 19.95
CA ARG A 102 0.60 12.28 21.17
C ARG A 102 0.47 10.83 21.66
N GLY A 103 0.85 10.59 22.93
CA GLY A 103 0.80 9.28 23.58
C GLY A 103 1.83 8.25 23.11
N VAL A 104 2.81 8.66 22.32
CA VAL A 104 3.92 7.83 21.86
C VAL A 104 5.23 8.31 22.46
N GLY A 105 6.14 7.40 22.77
CA GLY A 105 7.47 7.72 23.30
C GLY A 105 7.40 8.57 24.56
N LYS A 106 8.02 9.75 24.51
CA LYS A 106 8.07 10.70 25.63
C LYS A 106 6.90 11.69 25.64
N SER A 107 6.13 11.81 24.55
CA SER A 107 5.01 12.75 24.46
C SER A 107 3.87 12.41 25.42
N GLU A 108 3.22 13.45 25.92
CA GLU A 108 2.08 13.35 26.81
C GLU A 108 0.80 12.96 26.06
N GLY A 109 -0.27 12.72 26.80
CA GLY A 109 -1.61 12.41 26.29
C GLY A 109 -1.79 10.94 25.96
N GLU A 110 -2.98 10.63 25.46
CA GLU A 110 -3.32 9.30 24.95
C GLU A 110 -3.24 9.29 23.43
N PRO A 111 -2.75 8.23 22.83
CA PRO A 111 -2.78 8.07 21.38
C PRO A 111 -4.22 7.78 20.96
N GLY A 112 -5.08 8.78 21.11
CA GLY A 112 -6.51 8.71 20.85
C GLY A 112 -6.85 8.36 19.40
N GLU A 113 -8.03 8.74 18.94
CA GLU A 113 -8.44 8.63 17.54
C GLU A 113 -7.35 9.24 16.64
N LEU A 114 -6.48 8.37 16.16
CA LEU A 114 -5.11 8.66 15.71
C LEU A 114 -5.02 9.81 14.69
N LEU A 115 -6.11 10.06 13.94
CA LEU A 115 -6.09 11.09 12.89
C LEU A 115 -6.73 12.41 13.29
N LYS A 116 -7.68 12.45 14.21
CA LYS A 116 -8.24 13.75 14.65
C LYS A 116 -7.20 14.58 15.39
N ALA A 117 -6.50 13.96 16.35
CA ALA A 117 -5.42 14.63 17.06
C ALA A 117 -4.21 14.90 16.12
N LEU A 118 -3.93 14.00 15.18
CA LEU A 118 -2.80 14.15 14.26
C LEU A 118 -2.88 15.42 13.43
N GLY A 119 -4.04 15.74 12.89
CA GLY A 119 -4.23 16.96 12.11
C GLY A 119 -4.01 18.23 12.94
N SER A 120 -4.64 18.33 14.13
CA SER A 120 -4.53 19.50 15.01
C SER A 120 -3.14 19.64 15.63
N ASP A 121 -2.56 18.54 16.11
CA ASP A 121 -1.22 18.55 16.69
C ASP A 121 -0.16 18.93 15.64
N GLY A 122 -0.32 18.39 14.42
CA GLY A 122 0.55 18.75 13.29
C GLY A 122 0.43 20.23 12.91
N TYR A 123 -0.77 20.77 12.90
CA TYR A 123 -0.97 22.20 12.72
C TYR A 123 -0.22 23.01 13.78
N ASP A 124 -0.42 22.69 15.06
CA ASP A 124 0.19 23.44 16.16
C ASP A 124 1.72 23.35 16.13
N LEU A 125 2.27 22.17 15.82
CA LEU A 125 3.71 22.00 15.69
C LEU A 125 4.30 22.80 14.52
N ILE A 126 3.63 22.81 13.36
CA ILE A 126 4.09 23.57 12.18
C ILE A 126 4.13 25.07 12.48
N GLU A 127 3.09 25.61 13.11
CA GLU A 127 3.04 27.01 13.46
C GLU A 127 4.08 27.35 14.55
N TRP A 128 4.26 26.51 15.55
CA TRP A 128 5.33 26.67 16.54
C TRP A 128 6.73 26.68 15.89
N ILE A 129 6.99 25.77 14.93
CA ILE A 129 8.26 25.72 14.18
C ILE A 129 8.49 27.05 13.44
N ALA A 130 7.47 27.57 12.79
CA ALA A 130 7.56 28.78 11.98
C ALA A 130 7.93 30.02 12.82
N GLU A 131 7.55 30.04 14.09
CA GLU A 131 7.85 31.13 15.05
C GLU A 131 9.27 31.04 15.64
N GLN A 132 9.98 29.92 15.44
CA GLN A 132 11.30 29.75 16.03
C GLN A 132 12.34 30.69 15.42
N PRO A 133 13.29 31.21 16.20
CA PRO A 133 14.30 32.16 15.72
C PRO A 133 15.18 31.61 14.59
N TRP A 134 15.31 30.31 14.49
CA TRP A 134 16.10 29.59 13.47
C TRP A 134 15.26 29.27 12.21
N CYS A 135 13.94 29.46 12.22
CA CYS A 135 13.09 29.17 11.08
C CYS A 135 12.84 30.41 10.22
N ASN A 136 12.82 30.24 8.89
CA ASN A 136 12.50 31.33 7.97
C ASN A 136 10.99 31.48 7.68
N GLY A 137 10.14 30.68 8.36
CA GLY A 137 8.69 30.64 8.16
C GLY A 137 8.20 29.72 7.04
N ASN A 138 9.07 29.03 6.34
CA ASN A 138 8.70 28.05 5.33
C ASN A 138 8.88 26.64 5.88
N VAL A 139 7.78 25.86 5.94
CA VAL A 139 7.78 24.49 6.45
C VAL A 139 7.28 23.54 5.37
N GLY A 140 7.93 22.38 5.26
CA GLY A 140 7.51 21.23 4.45
C GLY A 140 7.41 19.99 5.32
N MET A 141 6.90 18.90 4.75
CA MET A 141 6.87 17.61 5.44
C MET A 141 7.59 16.54 4.60
N VAL A 142 8.35 15.67 5.26
CA VAL A 142 9.21 14.68 4.60
C VAL A 142 9.02 13.29 5.20
N GLY A 143 9.22 12.28 4.37
CA GLY A 143 9.17 10.88 4.73
C GLY A 143 8.18 10.07 3.89
N MET A 144 8.32 8.75 3.97
CA MET A 144 7.50 7.81 3.21
C MET A 144 6.59 6.98 4.12
N SER A 145 5.66 6.21 3.55
CA SER A 145 4.79 5.27 4.25
C SER A 145 3.97 5.95 5.36
N ALA A 146 4.19 5.63 6.63
CA ALA A 146 3.50 6.26 7.75
C ALA A 146 3.74 7.77 7.84
N PHE A 147 4.96 8.22 7.55
CA PHE A 147 5.30 9.65 7.48
C PHE A 147 4.59 10.36 6.33
N ALA A 148 4.43 9.70 5.20
CA ALA A 148 3.68 10.23 4.06
C ALA A 148 2.18 10.29 4.35
N GLY A 149 1.63 9.24 4.95
CA GLY A 149 0.22 9.18 5.34
C GLY A 149 -0.18 10.29 6.32
N ALA A 150 0.75 10.74 7.18
CA ALA A 150 0.53 11.83 8.11
C ALA A 150 0.48 13.21 7.43
N GLN A 151 1.13 13.39 6.29
CA GLN A 151 1.18 14.68 5.59
C GLN A 151 -0.20 15.15 5.14
N TYR A 152 -1.05 14.24 4.67
CA TYR A 152 -2.38 14.57 4.16
C TYR A 152 -3.33 15.17 5.22
N PRO A 153 -3.57 14.52 6.38
CA PRO A 153 -4.48 15.06 7.39
C PRO A 153 -3.94 16.35 8.02
N ILE A 154 -2.63 16.53 8.11
CA ILE A 154 -2.02 17.79 8.59
C ILE A 154 -2.20 18.89 7.56
N ALA A 155 -1.89 18.65 6.29
CA ALA A 155 -2.09 19.61 5.21
C ALA A 155 -3.56 20.03 5.04
N ALA A 156 -4.50 19.10 5.31
CA ALA A 156 -5.92 19.36 5.27
C ALA A 156 -6.40 20.36 6.35
N GLN A 157 -5.64 20.56 7.44
CA GLN A 157 -5.89 21.60 8.44
C GLN A 157 -5.44 23.00 7.96
N GLN A 158 -4.72 23.07 6.84
CA GLN A 158 -4.23 24.30 6.21
C GLN A 158 -3.38 25.20 7.14
N PRO A 159 -2.32 24.65 7.81
CA PRO A 159 -1.44 25.53 8.58
C PRO A 159 -0.76 26.55 7.65
N PRO A 160 -0.81 27.86 7.97
CA PRO A 160 -0.35 28.94 7.07
C PRO A 160 1.12 28.82 6.63
N HIS A 161 1.95 28.23 7.48
CA HIS A 161 3.39 28.09 7.21
C HIS A 161 3.78 26.77 6.52
N LEU A 162 2.83 25.83 6.34
CA LEU A 162 3.07 24.64 5.50
C LEU A 162 2.98 25.01 4.02
N LYS A 163 4.12 25.01 3.32
CA LYS A 163 4.22 25.52 1.95
C LYS A 163 4.11 24.43 0.89
N ALA A 164 4.58 23.20 1.18
CA ALA A 164 4.55 22.07 0.25
C ALA A 164 4.63 20.75 1.01
N ILE A 165 4.14 19.66 0.38
CA ILE A 165 4.27 18.30 0.88
C ILE A 165 4.82 17.35 -0.19
N PHE A 166 5.48 16.26 0.26
CA PHE A 166 6.04 15.21 -0.58
C PHE A 166 5.65 13.83 -0.03
N PRO A 167 4.35 13.44 -0.14
CA PRO A 167 3.86 12.17 0.39
C PRO A 167 4.24 10.99 -0.53
N PHE A 168 5.42 10.41 -0.32
CA PHE A 168 5.89 9.25 -1.05
C PHE A 168 5.42 7.95 -0.36
N GLU A 169 4.70 7.08 -1.09
CA GLU A 169 4.10 5.85 -0.54
C GLU A 169 3.09 6.09 0.59
N GLY A 170 2.34 7.19 0.53
CA GLY A 170 1.32 7.52 1.51
C GLY A 170 -0.01 6.79 1.26
N ARG A 171 -0.49 6.06 2.27
CA ARG A 171 -1.85 5.51 2.23
C ARG A 171 -2.89 6.62 2.44
N THR A 172 -4.06 6.48 1.84
CA THR A 172 -5.13 7.49 1.93
C THR A 172 -6.50 6.93 2.31
N ASP A 173 -6.74 5.64 2.13
CA ASP A 173 -7.95 4.91 2.52
C ASP A 173 -7.58 3.81 3.50
N ALA A 174 -8.12 3.88 4.73
CA ALA A 174 -7.78 2.93 5.77
C ALA A 174 -8.41 1.55 5.51
N TYR A 175 -9.59 1.49 4.92
CA TYR A 175 -10.23 0.23 4.59
C TYR A 175 -9.56 -0.42 3.38
N ARG A 176 -9.65 0.21 2.19
CA ARG A 176 -9.27 -0.38 0.89
C ARG A 176 -7.77 -0.51 0.66
N HIS A 177 -6.99 0.40 1.24
CA HIS A 177 -5.54 0.34 1.05
C HIS A 177 -4.83 -0.44 2.15
N HIS A 178 -5.43 -0.57 3.35
CA HIS A 178 -4.69 -0.99 4.52
C HIS A 178 -5.23 -2.29 5.13
N TYR A 179 -6.47 -2.28 5.64
CA TYR A 179 -6.98 -3.40 6.45
C TYR A 179 -7.75 -4.45 5.65
N TYR A 180 -8.46 -4.05 4.59
CA TYR A 180 -9.35 -4.92 3.82
C TYR A 180 -9.25 -4.64 2.32
N GLN A 181 -8.13 -5.03 1.70
CA GLN A 181 -7.98 -4.90 0.25
C GLN A 181 -9.01 -5.77 -0.47
N GLY A 182 -9.88 -5.14 -1.26
CA GLY A 182 -10.99 -5.83 -1.92
C GLY A 182 -11.95 -6.51 -0.94
N GLY A 183 -12.04 -6.05 0.32
CA GLY A 183 -12.82 -6.69 1.39
C GLY A 183 -12.14 -7.88 2.05
N VAL A 184 -10.92 -8.26 1.62
CA VAL A 184 -10.14 -9.36 2.18
C VAL A 184 -9.28 -8.86 3.33
N PHE A 185 -9.36 -9.51 4.48
CA PHE A 185 -8.65 -9.10 5.69
C PHE A 185 -7.13 -9.26 5.58
N ASN A 186 -6.40 -8.17 5.71
CA ASN A 186 -4.95 -8.17 5.71
C ASN A 186 -4.38 -8.57 7.08
N TYR A 187 -4.29 -9.86 7.31
CA TYR A 187 -3.85 -10.43 8.58
C TYR A 187 -2.39 -10.11 8.90
N TYR A 188 -1.51 -10.19 7.91
CA TYR A 188 -0.07 -10.01 8.14
C TYR A 188 0.25 -8.59 8.62
N PHE A 189 -0.37 -7.59 8.01
CA PHE A 189 -0.18 -6.21 8.46
C PHE A 189 -0.69 -5.99 9.88
N GLY A 190 -1.77 -6.66 10.27
CA GLY A 190 -2.26 -6.67 11.63
C GLY A 190 -1.23 -7.21 12.63
N ILE A 191 -0.53 -8.30 12.30
CA ILE A 191 0.57 -8.85 13.13
C ILE A 191 1.77 -7.90 13.14
N HIS A 192 2.12 -7.32 12.00
CA HIS A 192 3.25 -6.40 11.91
C HIS A 192 3.04 -5.18 12.80
N ILE A 193 1.85 -4.60 12.79
CA ILE A 193 1.47 -3.53 13.73
C ILE A 193 1.64 -3.99 15.19
N ARG A 194 1.28 -5.25 15.52
CA ARG A 194 1.49 -5.80 16.85
C ARG A 194 2.94 -5.69 17.32
N ASN A 195 3.87 -6.09 16.47
CA ASN A 195 5.29 -6.12 16.85
C ASN A 195 5.87 -4.71 17.00
N LEU A 196 5.24 -3.72 16.39
CA LEU A 196 5.69 -2.34 16.43
C LEU A 196 5.03 -1.52 17.58
N GLN A 197 3.77 -1.79 17.90
CA GLN A 197 3.00 -0.96 18.85
C GLN A 197 3.46 -1.07 20.31
N PRO A 198 3.63 -2.24 20.93
CA PRO A 198 4.01 -2.32 22.35
C PRO A 198 5.42 -1.80 22.62
N ALA A 199 6.35 -2.07 21.71
CA ALA A 199 7.73 -1.62 21.84
C ALA A 199 7.88 -0.10 21.70
N ARG A 200 6.97 0.55 20.98
CA ARG A 200 7.05 1.98 20.66
C ARG A 200 6.18 2.85 21.56
N TRP A 201 5.03 2.35 22.00
CA TRP A 201 4.09 3.16 22.78
C TRP A 201 4.26 3.00 24.28
N GLY A 202 4.88 1.91 24.74
CA GLY A 202 5.23 1.72 26.15
C GLY A 202 4.03 1.68 27.12
N ARG A 203 2.79 1.66 26.62
CA ARG A 203 1.55 1.72 27.41
C ARG A 203 0.54 0.71 26.94
N VAL A 204 -0.14 0.07 27.90
CA VAL A 204 -1.31 -0.76 27.61
C VAL A 204 -2.48 0.15 27.24
N ARG A 205 -3.10 -0.11 26.10
CA ARG A 205 -4.28 0.63 25.62
C ARG A 205 -5.51 -0.25 25.65
N GLN A 206 -6.66 0.37 25.84
CA GLN A 206 -7.94 -0.28 25.63
C GLN A 206 -8.40 -0.07 24.18
N PRO A 207 -9.10 -1.05 23.58
CA PRO A 207 -9.73 -0.88 22.28
C PRO A 207 -10.71 0.31 22.27
N ALA A 208 -10.78 1.02 21.14
CA ALA A 208 -11.73 2.13 20.97
C ALA A 208 -13.18 1.62 20.99
N SER A 209 -13.42 0.41 20.49
CA SER A 209 -14.70 -0.28 20.51
C SER A 209 -15.32 -0.45 21.91
N PHE A 210 -14.51 -0.43 22.97
CA PHE A 210 -15.02 -0.45 24.36
C PHE A 210 -15.83 0.81 24.73
N LYS A 211 -15.63 1.91 24.01
CA LYS A 211 -16.40 3.14 24.17
C LYS A 211 -17.50 3.30 23.12
N GLU A 212 -17.40 2.56 22.02
CA GLU A 212 -18.32 2.62 20.90
C GLU A 212 -19.57 1.78 21.14
N PHE A 213 -19.38 0.57 21.67
CA PHE A 213 -20.45 -0.40 21.90
C PHE A 213 -20.86 -0.46 23.36
N SER A 214 -22.15 -0.75 23.61
CA SER A 214 -22.59 -1.18 24.92
C SER A 214 -21.95 -2.53 25.29
N GLU A 215 -21.88 -2.84 26.57
CA GLU A 215 -21.32 -4.11 27.05
C GLU A 215 -22.00 -5.34 26.40
N GLN A 216 -23.31 -5.29 26.22
CA GLN A 216 -24.07 -6.37 25.59
C GLN A 216 -23.71 -6.54 24.12
N GLU A 217 -23.70 -5.45 23.35
CA GLU A 217 -23.33 -5.46 21.93
C GLU A 217 -21.89 -5.94 21.72
N LEU A 218 -20.97 -5.47 22.55
CA LEU A 218 -19.57 -5.89 22.49
C LEU A 218 -19.43 -7.40 22.74
N GLN A 219 -20.13 -7.94 23.76
CA GLN A 219 -20.12 -9.37 24.05
C GLN A 219 -20.74 -10.21 22.92
N GLU A 220 -21.77 -9.70 22.26
CA GLU A 220 -22.35 -10.36 21.08
C GLU A 220 -21.36 -10.41 19.93
N LYS A 221 -20.74 -9.30 19.59
CA LYS A 221 -19.70 -9.23 18.55
C LYS A 221 -18.48 -10.11 18.86
N ILE A 222 -18.02 -10.14 20.10
CA ILE A 222 -16.94 -11.05 20.52
C ILE A 222 -17.34 -12.51 20.32
N ARG A 223 -18.57 -12.89 20.68
CA ARG A 223 -19.07 -14.25 20.43
C ARG A 223 -19.14 -14.59 18.94
N GLU A 224 -19.54 -13.64 18.09
CA GLU A 224 -19.53 -13.80 16.64
C GLU A 224 -18.11 -14.05 16.12
N LEU A 225 -17.13 -13.26 16.57
CA LEU A 225 -15.71 -13.48 16.23
C LEU A 225 -15.20 -14.83 16.70
N GLN A 226 -15.53 -15.24 17.95
CA GLN A 226 -15.12 -16.52 18.50
C GLN A 226 -15.73 -17.72 17.76
N ASN A 227 -16.88 -17.54 17.14
CA ASN A 227 -17.54 -18.56 16.33
C ASN A 227 -17.14 -18.51 14.85
N ASN A 228 -16.37 -17.51 14.43
CA ASN A 228 -15.88 -17.41 13.07
C ASN A 228 -14.71 -18.38 12.85
N PRO A 229 -14.80 -19.35 11.92
CA PRO A 229 -13.74 -20.31 11.65
C PRO A 229 -12.41 -19.63 11.25
N ASP A 230 -12.46 -18.51 10.53
CA ASP A 230 -11.28 -17.77 10.09
C ASP A 230 -10.51 -17.17 11.28
N ILE A 231 -11.21 -16.85 12.36
CA ILE A 231 -10.62 -16.36 13.61
C ILE A 231 -10.14 -17.52 14.48
N GLN A 232 -10.94 -18.59 14.59
CA GLN A 232 -10.62 -19.76 15.41
C GLN A 232 -9.35 -20.48 14.96
N CYS A 233 -9.06 -20.51 13.66
CA CYS A 233 -7.91 -21.20 13.11
C CYS A 233 -6.58 -20.54 13.49
N THR A 234 -6.61 -19.29 13.90
CA THR A 234 -5.43 -18.51 14.23
C THR A 234 -5.43 -18.25 15.73
N SER A 235 -4.56 -18.96 16.46
CA SER A 235 -4.45 -18.80 17.93
C SER A 235 -4.27 -17.34 18.35
N TYR A 236 -3.60 -16.55 17.54
CA TYR A 236 -3.39 -15.14 17.82
C TYR A 236 -4.66 -14.29 17.68
N LEU A 237 -5.42 -14.43 16.60
CA LEU A 237 -6.69 -13.69 16.45
C LEU A 237 -7.71 -14.12 17.51
N TYR A 238 -7.79 -15.42 17.80
CA TYR A 238 -8.64 -15.91 18.88
C TYR A 238 -8.22 -15.35 20.24
N LEU A 239 -6.91 -15.24 20.51
CA LEU A 239 -6.40 -14.63 21.74
C LEU A 239 -6.85 -13.18 21.89
N LEU A 240 -6.92 -12.42 20.82
CA LEU A 240 -7.41 -11.03 20.86
C LEU A 240 -8.88 -10.93 21.27
N THR A 241 -9.69 -11.95 21.04
CA THR A 241 -11.09 -11.97 21.53
C THR A 241 -11.20 -12.14 23.05
N VAL A 242 -10.12 -12.55 23.71
CA VAL A 242 -10.03 -12.76 25.16
C VAL A 242 -9.17 -11.71 25.84
N CYS A 243 -8.11 -11.27 25.16
CA CYS A 243 -7.14 -10.28 25.64
C CYS A 243 -6.95 -9.19 24.59
N PRO A 244 -7.94 -8.33 24.32
CA PRO A 244 -7.89 -7.36 23.23
C PRO A 244 -6.82 -6.28 23.41
N GLU A 245 -6.39 -6.02 24.64
CA GLU A 245 -5.32 -5.07 24.97
C GLU A 245 -3.95 -5.46 24.43
N ILE A 246 -3.75 -6.70 23.99
CA ILE A 246 -2.52 -7.16 23.35
C ILE A 246 -2.29 -6.44 22.01
N ASN A 247 -3.37 -6.21 21.26
CA ASN A 247 -3.36 -5.42 20.05
C ASN A 247 -4.74 -4.76 19.84
N PRO A 248 -5.02 -3.64 20.53
CA PRO A 248 -6.32 -2.98 20.50
C PRO A 248 -6.76 -2.58 19.09
N THR A 249 -5.84 -2.09 18.28
CA THR A 249 -6.15 -1.68 16.89
C THR A 249 -6.60 -2.86 16.04
N LEU A 250 -5.91 -4.01 16.13
CA LEU A 250 -6.31 -5.19 15.35
C LEU A 250 -7.63 -5.77 15.85
N PHE A 251 -7.87 -5.72 17.16
CA PHE A 251 -9.15 -6.13 17.73
C PHE A 251 -10.29 -5.23 17.22
N ASP A 252 -10.10 -3.91 17.23
CA ASP A 252 -11.08 -2.96 16.68
C ASP A 252 -11.35 -3.23 15.20
N VAL A 253 -10.29 -3.49 14.40
CA VAL A 253 -10.43 -3.86 12.98
C VAL A 253 -11.24 -5.14 12.80
N MET A 254 -11.01 -6.17 13.62
CA MET A 254 -11.77 -7.43 13.55
C MET A 254 -13.27 -7.23 13.84
N LEU A 255 -13.62 -6.27 14.72
CA LEU A 255 -15.02 -5.94 15.02
C LEU A 255 -15.70 -5.15 13.89
N HIS A 256 -14.94 -4.61 12.95
CA HIS A 256 -15.45 -3.78 11.86
C HIS A 256 -15.02 -4.34 10.48
N PRO A 257 -15.59 -5.49 10.05
CA PRO A 257 -15.20 -6.12 8.77
C PRO A 257 -15.67 -5.37 7.53
N TYR A 258 -16.53 -4.37 7.71
CA TYR A 258 -17.09 -3.57 6.61
C TYR A 258 -16.57 -2.14 6.65
N ASP A 259 -16.55 -1.50 5.46
CA ASP A 259 -16.23 -0.09 5.33
C ASP A 259 -17.31 0.78 6.00
N GLY A 260 -16.87 1.87 6.63
CA GLY A 260 -17.76 2.78 7.34
C GLY A 260 -17.04 3.78 8.24
N PRO A 261 -17.77 4.38 9.20
CA PRO A 261 -17.30 5.55 9.99
C PRO A 261 -15.96 5.36 10.69
N VAL A 262 -15.63 4.13 11.14
CA VAL A 262 -14.36 3.82 11.81
C VAL A 262 -13.19 4.05 10.87
N TYR A 263 -13.29 3.58 9.63
CA TYR A 263 -12.25 3.75 8.61
C TYR A 263 -12.28 5.14 7.99
N GLU A 264 -13.46 5.70 7.78
CA GLU A 264 -13.64 7.07 7.30
C GLU A 264 -12.93 8.07 8.22
N SER A 265 -13.06 7.91 9.53
CA SER A 265 -12.40 8.79 10.52
C SER A 265 -10.87 8.78 10.41
N THR A 266 -10.30 7.73 9.82
CA THR A 266 -8.85 7.52 9.65
C THR A 266 -8.38 7.58 8.21
N SER A 267 -9.26 7.92 7.26
CA SER A 267 -8.98 8.00 5.84
C SER A 267 -8.76 9.45 5.38
N ALA A 268 -7.61 9.70 4.80
CA ALA A 268 -7.22 11.04 4.38
C ALA A 268 -7.97 11.53 3.13
N TYR A 269 -8.44 10.61 2.25
CA TYR A 269 -9.09 10.97 0.99
C TYR A 269 -10.34 11.85 1.20
N LEU A 270 -11.05 11.71 2.30
CA LEU A 270 -12.23 12.52 2.62
C LEU A 270 -11.91 14.01 2.82
N HIS A 271 -10.66 14.34 3.04
CA HIS A 271 -10.18 15.69 3.32
C HIS A 271 -9.35 16.30 2.18
N PHE A 272 -9.15 15.62 1.07
CA PHE A 272 -8.32 16.07 -0.07
C PHE A 272 -8.75 17.41 -0.63
N LYS A 273 -10.05 17.72 -0.64
CA LYS A 273 -10.59 19.04 -1.04
C LYS A 273 -10.09 20.22 -0.20
N ASN A 274 -9.54 19.94 0.99
CA ASN A 274 -8.98 20.98 1.85
C ASN A 274 -7.46 21.19 1.61
N ILE A 275 -6.79 20.30 0.89
CA ILE A 275 -5.35 20.40 0.60
C ILE A 275 -5.17 21.25 -0.66
N LYS A 276 -4.64 22.47 -0.50
CA LYS A 276 -4.50 23.46 -1.58
C LYS A 276 -3.05 23.83 -1.86
N ILE A 277 -2.11 23.22 -1.18
CA ILE A 277 -0.67 23.50 -1.29
C ILE A 277 -0.01 22.58 -2.32
N PRO A 278 1.15 22.97 -2.86
CA PRO A 278 1.96 22.14 -3.73
C PRO A 278 2.19 20.74 -3.18
N THR A 279 1.88 19.73 -4.01
CA THR A 279 1.93 18.32 -3.59
C THR A 279 2.61 17.47 -4.66
N TYR A 280 3.67 16.77 -4.27
CA TYR A 280 4.34 15.80 -5.11
C TYR A 280 4.10 14.38 -4.56
N SER A 281 3.07 13.74 -5.04
CA SER A 281 2.72 12.36 -4.68
C SER A 281 3.64 11.36 -5.39
N GLY A 282 3.90 10.22 -4.76
CA GLY A 282 4.70 9.20 -5.41
C GLY A 282 4.56 7.82 -4.79
N SER A 283 4.91 6.79 -5.57
CA SER A 283 4.96 5.39 -5.12
C SER A 283 5.83 4.53 -6.04
N ARG A 284 6.07 3.29 -5.61
CA ARG A 284 6.58 2.21 -6.46
C ARG A 284 5.43 1.50 -7.17
N TRP A 285 5.72 0.89 -8.34
CA TRP A 285 4.71 0.15 -9.09
C TRP A 285 4.15 -1.06 -8.32
N ASN A 286 5.00 -1.97 -7.91
CA ASN A 286 4.62 -3.13 -7.10
C ASN A 286 5.32 -3.10 -5.75
N GLY A 287 5.30 -1.94 -5.12
CA GLY A 287 5.73 -1.78 -3.75
C GLY A 287 4.77 -2.49 -2.79
N TRP A 288 4.76 -2.08 -1.57
CA TRP A 288 3.83 -2.58 -0.59
C TRP A 288 2.39 -2.32 -1.02
N VAL A 289 1.57 -3.37 -0.97
CA VAL A 289 0.19 -3.39 -1.49
C VAL A 289 -0.69 -2.23 -1.04
N LEU A 290 -0.33 -1.57 0.05
CA LEU A 290 -1.12 -0.49 0.66
C LEU A 290 -0.79 0.91 0.14
N HIS A 291 0.29 1.11 -0.61
CA HIS A 291 0.82 2.45 -0.88
C HIS A 291 0.42 3.03 -2.23
N GLN A 292 0.47 2.22 -3.28
CA GLN A 292 0.32 2.71 -4.66
C GLN A 292 -1.00 3.47 -4.92
N PRO A 293 -2.18 2.97 -4.51
CA PRO A 293 -3.44 3.68 -4.78
C PRO A 293 -3.49 5.07 -4.16
N GLY A 294 -2.87 5.24 -2.98
CA GLY A 294 -2.83 6.54 -2.30
C GLY A 294 -2.04 7.61 -3.06
N ALA A 295 -1.00 7.22 -3.79
CA ALA A 295 -0.22 8.17 -4.60
C ALA A 295 -1.06 8.73 -5.76
N PHE A 296 -1.83 7.88 -6.44
CA PHE A 296 -2.72 8.30 -7.52
C PHE A 296 -3.88 9.15 -7.00
N ALA A 297 -4.55 8.70 -5.94
CA ALA A 297 -5.63 9.47 -5.31
C ALA A 297 -5.12 10.85 -4.85
N GLY A 298 -3.95 10.92 -4.22
CA GLY A 298 -3.33 12.18 -3.81
C GLY A 298 -3.01 13.11 -4.99
N TYR A 299 -2.62 12.57 -6.14
CA TYR A 299 -2.38 13.36 -7.33
C TYR A 299 -3.69 13.83 -8.00
N GLU A 300 -4.67 12.95 -8.13
CA GLU A 300 -5.91 13.23 -8.87
C GLU A 300 -6.84 14.15 -8.08
N GLU A 301 -7.05 13.89 -6.79
CA GLU A 301 -8.18 14.41 -6.01
C GLU A 301 -7.84 15.60 -5.12
N ILE A 302 -6.56 15.86 -4.79
CA ILE A 302 -6.16 17.03 -3.99
C ILE A 302 -6.53 18.31 -4.72
N ALA A 303 -7.05 19.32 -3.98
CA ALA A 303 -7.57 20.58 -4.53
C ALA A 303 -6.48 21.60 -4.94
N ALA A 304 -5.19 21.27 -4.80
CA ALA A 304 -4.12 22.10 -5.35
C ALA A 304 -4.28 22.28 -6.87
N SER A 305 -3.80 23.39 -7.42
CA SER A 305 -3.84 23.60 -8.87
C SER A 305 -3.05 22.53 -9.63
N LYS A 306 -3.39 22.29 -10.89
CA LYS A 306 -2.70 21.27 -11.70
C LYS A 306 -1.20 21.54 -11.81
N GLU A 307 -0.83 22.82 -11.88
CA GLU A 307 0.55 23.28 -11.98
C GLU A 307 1.35 23.02 -10.69
N GLN A 308 0.66 22.80 -9.57
CA GLN A 308 1.24 22.54 -8.26
C GLN A 308 1.22 21.05 -7.87
N LYS A 309 0.76 20.19 -8.77
CA LYS A 309 0.69 18.74 -8.51
C LYS A 309 1.67 17.98 -9.38
N LYS A 310 2.39 17.06 -8.76
CA LYS A 310 3.26 16.12 -9.46
C LYS A 310 3.03 14.70 -8.98
N LEU A 311 3.31 13.73 -9.87
CA LEU A 311 3.25 12.30 -9.59
C LEU A 311 4.54 11.61 -10.02
N LEU A 312 5.13 10.82 -9.12
CA LEU A 312 6.33 10.03 -9.38
C LEU A 312 6.05 8.54 -9.19
N LEU A 313 6.22 7.75 -10.23
CA LEU A 313 6.15 6.28 -10.15
C LEU A 313 7.53 5.70 -10.43
N VAL A 314 8.13 5.07 -9.40
CA VAL A 314 9.47 4.50 -9.47
C VAL A 314 9.42 2.99 -9.68
N PRO A 315 10.55 2.33 -10.06
CA PRO A 315 10.57 0.88 -10.25
C PRO A 315 10.08 0.10 -9.04
N SER A 316 9.52 -1.08 -9.31
CA SER A 316 9.31 -2.09 -8.27
C SER A 316 10.65 -2.59 -7.77
N ASP A 317 10.79 -2.72 -6.46
CA ASP A 317 11.88 -3.46 -5.85
C ASP A 317 11.56 -4.97 -5.75
N ASN A 318 12.58 -5.79 -5.53
CA ASN A 318 12.37 -7.19 -5.21
C ASN A 318 11.70 -7.28 -3.84
N TYR A 319 10.56 -7.95 -3.78
CA TYR A 319 9.83 -8.23 -2.57
C TYR A 319 10.74 -8.79 -1.47
N GLY A 320 10.63 -8.25 -0.28
CA GLY A 320 11.28 -8.73 0.92
C GLY A 320 12.31 -7.78 1.48
N GLY A 321 12.57 -6.67 0.82
CA GLY A 321 13.45 -5.64 1.39
C GLY A 321 12.67 -4.66 2.24
N MET A 322 12.84 -4.72 3.55
CA MET A 322 12.75 -3.51 4.39
C MET A 322 13.85 -2.50 4.04
N ASP A 323 14.65 -2.81 3.02
CA ASP A 323 15.62 -1.93 2.38
C ASP A 323 14.90 -0.98 1.43
N ARG A 324 14.12 -0.05 2.01
CA ARG A 324 13.49 1.03 1.24
C ARG A 324 13.93 2.35 1.80
N PRO A 325 15.19 2.65 1.66
CA PRO A 325 15.64 3.90 2.17
C PRO A 325 14.98 5.01 1.37
N PHE A 326 14.49 6.00 2.08
CA PHE A 326 14.02 7.24 1.49
C PHE A 326 15.09 7.86 0.56
N HIS A 327 16.35 7.44 0.72
CA HIS A 327 17.47 7.93 -0.10
C HIS A 327 17.26 7.75 -1.61
N GLU A 328 16.48 6.76 -2.04
CA GLU A 328 16.21 6.57 -3.47
C GLU A 328 15.40 7.72 -4.09
N VAL A 329 14.66 8.46 -3.26
CA VAL A 329 13.83 9.60 -3.69
C VAL A 329 14.21 10.91 -3.01
N GLN A 330 15.23 10.90 -2.16
CA GLN A 330 15.63 12.10 -1.41
C GLN A 330 16.10 13.24 -2.31
N ASP A 331 16.74 12.92 -3.44
CA ASP A 331 17.24 13.94 -4.38
C ASP A 331 16.07 14.67 -5.06
N VAL A 332 15.03 13.95 -5.50
CA VAL A 332 13.85 14.59 -6.07
C VAL A 332 13.06 15.35 -5.00
N CYS A 333 13.04 14.83 -3.76
CA CYS A 333 12.44 15.52 -2.61
C CYS A 333 13.20 16.82 -2.28
N LEU A 334 14.56 16.80 -2.28
CA LEU A 334 15.37 17.99 -2.11
C LEU A 334 15.08 19.02 -3.20
N ARG A 335 15.05 18.58 -4.46
CA ARG A 335 14.77 19.41 -5.63
C ARG A 335 13.40 20.10 -5.52
N TRP A 336 12.39 19.38 -5.01
CA TRP A 336 11.06 19.89 -4.73
C TRP A 336 11.07 20.97 -3.65
N TYR A 337 11.73 20.71 -2.51
CA TYR A 337 11.77 21.65 -1.40
C TYR A 337 12.71 22.84 -1.62
N ASP A 338 13.81 22.68 -2.35
CA ASP A 338 14.63 23.81 -2.75
C ASP A 338 13.83 24.82 -3.60
N HIS A 339 12.91 24.32 -4.45
CA HIS A 339 12.00 25.19 -5.20
C HIS A 339 10.99 25.88 -4.28
N TRP A 340 10.22 25.12 -3.48
CA TRP A 340 9.09 25.67 -2.74
C TRP A 340 9.43 26.35 -1.41
N LEU A 341 10.55 26.01 -0.78
CA LEU A 341 10.93 26.52 0.54
C LEU A 341 12.11 27.49 0.52
N LYS A 342 12.90 27.49 -0.59
CA LYS A 342 14.07 28.36 -0.73
C LYS A 342 14.04 29.23 -1.97
N ASP A 343 12.99 29.17 -2.79
CA ASP A 343 12.84 29.91 -4.05
C ASP A 343 13.99 29.67 -5.04
N ILE A 344 14.59 28.45 -5.02
CA ILE A 344 15.63 28.05 -5.96
C ILE A 344 14.99 27.51 -7.25
N ASP A 345 15.37 28.06 -8.40
CA ASP A 345 14.97 27.52 -9.70
C ASP A 345 15.71 26.22 -10.00
N THR A 346 15.12 25.09 -9.55
CA THR A 346 15.66 23.74 -9.76
C THR A 346 15.21 23.11 -11.09
N GLY A 347 14.42 23.83 -11.89
CA GLY A 347 13.82 23.33 -13.12
C GLY A 347 12.73 22.25 -12.93
N ILE A 348 12.39 21.88 -11.68
CA ILE A 348 11.41 20.80 -11.41
C ILE A 348 10.02 21.14 -11.92
N MET A 349 9.66 22.43 -11.93
CA MET A 349 8.35 22.90 -12.37
C MET A 349 8.24 23.06 -13.89
N ASP A 350 9.37 23.05 -14.61
CA ASP A 350 9.41 23.05 -16.08
C ASP A 350 9.16 21.64 -16.66
N GLU A 351 9.26 20.61 -15.83
CA GLU A 351 9.02 19.21 -16.22
C GLU A 351 7.52 18.91 -16.26
N PRO A 352 7.07 18.00 -17.15
CA PRO A 352 5.69 17.50 -17.14
C PRO A 352 5.25 16.99 -15.77
N PRO A 353 3.94 17.00 -15.48
CA PRO A 353 3.46 16.73 -14.12
C PRO A 353 3.66 15.29 -13.64
N ILE A 354 3.81 14.35 -14.55
CA ILE A 354 3.90 12.93 -14.21
C ILE A 354 5.22 12.35 -14.73
N THR A 355 5.92 11.64 -13.87
CA THR A 355 7.16 10.93 -14.17
C THR A 355 6.96 9.45 -13.88
N LEU A 356 7.06 8.61 -14.93
CA LEU A 356 6.85 7.18 -14.84
C LEU A 356 8.13 6.42 -15.17
N PHE A 357 8.40 5.34 -14.41
CA PHE A 357 9.35 4.32 -14.81
C PHE A 357 8.64 3.19 -15.55
N ILE A 358 8.98 2.98 -16.81
CA ILE A 358 8.39 1.93 -17.64
C ILE A 358 9.18 0.64 -17.41
N GLN A 359 8.57 -0.31 -16.73
CA GLN A 359 9.17 -1.61 -16.45
C GLN A 359 9.27 -2.47 -17.73
N GLY A 360 10.10 -3.48 -17.72
CA GLY A 360 10.39 -4.31 -18.92
C GLY A 360 11.49 -3.70 -19.79
N ILE A 361 11.31 -2.47 -20.25
CA ILE A 361 12.34 -1.71 -20.97
C ILE A 361 13.21 -0.83 -20.08
N ASN A 362 12.84 -0.67 -18.82
CA ASN A 362 13.56 0.06 -17.77
C ASN A 362 13.94 1.49 -18.17
N LYS A 363 12.94 2.27 -18.61
CA LYS A 363 13.11 3.65 -19.04
C LYS A 363 12.20 4.60 -18.27
N TRP A 364 12.67 5.82 -18.06
CA TRP A 364 11.87 6.91 -17.57
C TRP A 364 11.10 7.58 -18.71
N ARG A 365 9.87 8.04 -18.42
CA ARG A 365 9.04 8.79 -19.35
C ARG A 365 8.20 9.83 -18.62
N TYR A 366 8.05 10.98 -19.20
CA TYR A 366 7.12 12.02 -18.77
C TYR A 366 5.74 11.84 -19.40
N GLU A 367 4.69 12.21 -18.63
CA GLU A 367 3.32 12.22 -19.07
C GLU A 367 2.59 13.49 -18.59
N ASP A 368 1.58 13.92 -19.37
CA ASP A 368 0.79 15.12 -19.06
C ASP A 368 -0.45 14.83 -18.23
N GLN A 369 -0.94 13.60 -18.24
CA GLN A 369 -2.17 13.22 -17.54
C GLN A 369 -2.24 11.72 -17.22
N TRP A 370 -3.10 11.37 -16.27
CA TRP A 370 -3.43 10.00 -15.90
C TRP A 370 -4.96 9.80 -15.80
N PRO A 371 -5.54 8.66 -16.24
CA PRO A 371 -4.92 7.69 -17.16
C PRO A 371 -4.53 8.34 -18.49
N LEU A 372 -3.64 7.66 -19.25
CA LEU A 372 -3.12 8.23 -20.50
C LEU A 372 -4.23 8.35 -21.55
N LYS A 373 -4.30 9.48 -22.25
CA LYS A 373 -5.33 9.74 -23.29
C LYS A 373 -5.29 8.76 -24.45
N VAL A 374 -4.10 8.24 -24.74
CA VAL A 374 -3.83 7.34 -25.87
C VAL A 374 -4.19 5.89 -25.56
N THR A 375 -4.58 5.59 -24.30
CA THR A 375 -4.90 4.24 -23.87
C THR A 375 -5.95 3.58 -24.74
N GLN A 376 -5.63 2.41 -25.26
CA GLN A 376 -6.53 1.51 -25.98
C GLN A 376 -6.98 0.42 -25.01
N TRP A 377 -8.20 0.55 -24.50
CA TRP A 377 -8.79 -0.41 -23.58
C TRP A 377 -9.06 -1.72 -24.29
N THR A 378 -8.16 -2.69 -24.13
CA THR A 378 -8.14 -3.96 -24.86
C THR A 378 -8.58 -5.10 -23.96
N LYS A 379 -9.63 -5.82 -24.40
CA LYS A 379 -10.09 -7.02 -23.72
C LYS A 379 -9.24 -8.22 -24.15
N PHE A 380 -8.69 -8.90 -23.17
CA PHE A 380 -8.09 -10.21 -23.31
C PHE A 380 -9.06 -11.24 -22.70
N TYR A 381 -9.71 -12.01 -23.53
CA TYR A 381 -10.73 -12.97 -23.10
C TYR A 381 -10.11 -14.25 -22.56
N LEU A 382 -10.69 -14.74 -21.47
CA LEU A 382 -10.39 -16.05 -20.91
C LEU A 382 -11.07 -17.09 -21.81
N ARG A 383 -10.32 -18.09 -22.26
CA ARG A 383 -10.81 -19.10 -23.20
C ARG A 383 -10.49 -20.51 -22.72
N GLY A 384 -11.08 -21.50 -23.36
CA GLY A 384 -10.80 -22.92 -23.11
C GLY A 384 -9.30 -23.24 -23.14
N GLU A 385 -8.89 -24.31 -22.50
CA GLU A 385 -7.50 -24.77 -22.38
C GLU A 385 -6.51 -23.75 -21.76
N GLY A 386 -7.05 -22.77 -21.00
CA GLY A 386 -6.21 -21.76 -20.35
C GLY A 386 -5.65 -20.70 -21.30
N ALA A 387 -6.26 -20.49 -22.46
CA ALA A 387 -5.81 -19.47 -23.38
C ALA A 387 -6.34 -18.06 -22.98
N LEU A 388 -5.48 -17.06 -23.14
CA LEU A 388 -5.79 -15.63 -23.01
C LEU A 388 -5.64 -14.97 -24.39
N SER A 389 -6.70 -14.36 -24.92
CA SER A 389 -6.70 -13.87 -26.30
C SER A 389 -7.59 -12.66 -26.49
N THR A 390 -7.25 -11.78 -27.44
CA THR A 390 -8.12 -10.67 -27.86
C THR A 390 -9.35 -11.12 -28.64
N ASN A 391 -9.38 -12.38 -29.12
CA ASN A 391 -10.55 -12.96 -29.77
C ASN A 391 -11.54 -13.46 -28.72
N PRO A 392 -12.84 -13.15 -28.80
CA PRO A 392 -13.84 -13.62 -27.86
C PRO A 392 -13.96 -15.15 -27.85
N PRO A 393 -14.43 -15.76 -26.74
CA PRO A 393 -14.56 -17.21 -26.63
C PRO A 393 -15.66 -17.75 -27.59
N GLY A 394 -15.50 -19.00 -28.01
CA GLY A 394 -16.52 -19.77 -28.73
C GLY A 394 -17.58 -20.36 -27.78
N THR A 395 -18.46 -21.21 -28.35
CA THR A 395 -19.53 -21.87 -27.57
C THR A 395 -19.04 -23.00 -26.67
N ASP A 396 -17.85 -23.53 -26.90
CA ASP A 396 -17.37 -24.80 -26.34
C ASP A 396 -16.24 -24.59 -25.32
N GLY A 397 -16.23 -23.47 -24.60
CA GLY A 397 -15.24 -23.19 -23.59
C GLY A 397 -15.48 -24.01 -22.32
N GLU A 398 -14.68 -25.06 -22.11
CA GLU A 398 -14.68 -25.81 -20.85
C GLU A 398 -14.21 -24.91 -19.70
N PRO A 399 -14.94 -24.86 -18.57
CA PRO A 399 -14.54 -24.06 -17.44
C PRO A 399 -13.26 -24.59 -16.79
N GLN A 400 -12.46 -23.70 -16.22
CA GLN A 400 -11.37 -24.13 -15.33
C GLN A 400 -11.90 -24.34 -13.91
N ILE A 401 -11.56 -25.49 -13.33
CA ILE A 401 -12.00 -25.89 -11.99
C ILE A 401 -10.76 -26.14 -11.14
N PHE A 402 -10.73 -25.54 -9.96
CA PHE A 402 -9.72 -25.82 -8.96
C PHE A 402 -10.32 -25.80 -7.56
N THR A 403 -9.64 -26.42 -6.59
CA THR A 403 -10.10 -26.47 -5.20
C THR A 403 -9.02 -25.91 -4.29
N SER A 404 -9.34 -24.84 -3.57
CA SER A 404 -8.50 -24.32 -2.49
C SER A 404 -8.79 -25.04 -1.18
N SER A 405 -7.79 -25.10 -0.32
CA SER A 405 -7.92 -25.64 1.04
C SER A 405 -6.96 -24.90 1.97
N PRO A 406 -7.40 -24.49 3.16
CA PRO A 406 -6.54 -23.78 4.10
C PRO A 406 -5.30 -24.59 4.54
N TRP A 407 -5.31 -25.90 4.33
CA TRP A 407 -4.18 -26.78 4.63
C TRP A 407 -3.08 -26.79 3.57
N ALA A 408 -3.32 -26.20 2.40
CA ALA A 408 -2.31 -26.04 1.35
C ALA A 408 -1.35 -24.87 1.62
N ILE A 409 -1.60 -24.10 2.69
CA ILE A 409 -0.67 -23.06 3.12
C ILE A 409 0.34 -23.68 4.07
N PRO A 410 1.65 -23.43 3.87
CA PRO A 410 2.64 -23.75 4.88
C PRO A 410 2.25 -23.02 6.17
N THR A 411 1.81 -23.78 7.17
CA THR A 411 1.33 -23.26 8.47
C THR A 411 2.43 -22.62 9.32
N GLN A 412 3.56 -22.35 8.73
CA GLN A 412 4.71 -21.82 9.44
C GLN A 412 4.81 -20.31 9.25
N GLY A 413 4.14 -19.61 10.10
CA GLY A 413 4.22 -18.16 10.17
C GLY A 413 5.57 -17.58 10.49
N PHE A 414 6.68 -18.30 10.36
CA PHE A 414 8.04 -17.84 10.68
C PHE A 414 9.16 -18.62 10.00
N SER A 415 8.89 -19.42 8.97
CA SER A 415 9.97 -20.06 8.26
C SER A 415 10.54 -19.18 7.16
N ARG A 416 11.85 -19.21 7.04
CA ARG A 416 12.66 -18.49 6.06
C ARG A 416 12.07 -18.58 4.64
N ALA A 417 12.26 -17.51 3.87
CA ALA A 417 11.86 -17.43 2.46
C ALA A 417 12.35 -18.61 1.59
N ASP A 418 13.42 -19.26 2.00
CA ASP A 418 14.03 -20.41 1.35
C ASP A 418 13.22 -21.70 1.50
N THR A 419 12.39 -21.85 2.55
CA THR A 419 11.52 -23.01 2.75
C THR A 419 10.15 -22.88 2.10
N ILE A 420 9.78 -21.68 1.64
CA ILE A 420 8.51 -21.41 0.94
C ILE A 420 8.57 -21.93 -0.52
N ALA A 421 9.75 -22.04 -1.08
CA ALA A 421 9.96 -22.54 -2.44
C ALA A 421 9.58 -24.04 -2.61
N GLU A 422 9.49 -24.80 -1.52
CA GLU A 422 9.13 -26.23 -1.52
C GLU A 422 7.66 -26.49 -1.16
N ALA A 423 6.85 -25.44 -0.95
CA ALA A 423 5.42 -25.60 -0.69
C ALA A 423 4.69 -26.04 -1.96
N ASP A 424 3.73 -26.95 -1.81
CA ASP A 424 2.83 -27.33 -2.89
C ASP A 424 2.25 -26.07 -3.58
N PRO A 425 2.23 -26.04 -4.92
CA PRO A 425 1.74 -24.87 -5.64
C PRO A 425 0.28 -24.60 -5.25
N VAL A 426 -0.03 -23.34 -4.95
CA VAL A 426 -1.40 -22.91 -4.66
C VAL A 426 -2.30 -23.24 -5.85
N PRO A 427 -3.41 -23.98 -5.64
CA PRO A 427 -4.36 -24.29 -6.72
C PRO A 427 -4.95 -23.02 -7.33
N LYS A 428 -4.97 -22.95 -8.65
CA LYS A 428 -5.41 -21.76 -9.38
C LYS A 428 -5.84 -22.06 -10.82
N ALA A 429 -6.65 -21.17 -11.38
CA ALA A 429 -6.86 -21.09 -12.81
C ALA A 429 -5.76 -20.24 -13.44
N ILE A 430 -5.24 -20.68 -14.57
CA ILE A 430 -4.17 -20.00 -15.32
C ILE A 430 -4.64 -19.78 -16.75
N TYR A 431 -4.48 -18.54 -17.22
CA TYR A 431 -4.75 -18.15 -18.59
C TYR A 431 -3.53 -17.41 -19.16
N GLU A 432 -3.04 -17.87 -20.32
CA GLU A 432 -1.84 -17.33 -20.96
C GLU A 432 -2.10 -16.93 -22.40
N THR A 433 -1.43 -15.88 -22.85
CA THR A 433 -1.33 -15.61 -24.29
C THR A 433 -0.39 -16.60 -24.95
N GLU A 434 -0.50 -16.78 -26.27
CA GLU A 434 0.60 -17.26 -27.07
C GLU A 434 1.82 -16.33 -26.88
N PRO A 435 3.05 -16.81 -27.15
CA PRO A 435 4.20 -15.92 -27.18
C PRO A 435 3.94 -14.69 -28.05
N LEU A 436 4.18 -13.50 -27.49
CA LEU A 436 3.89 -12.26 -28.16
C LEU A 436 4.75 -12.11 -29.42
N ASN A 437 4.14 -11.69 -30.52
CA ASN A 437 4.84 -11.44 -31.77
C ASN A 437 5.43 -10.02 -31.87
N GLU A 438 5.10 -9.15 -30.91
CA GLU A 438 5.64 -7.79 -30.77
C GLU A 438 5.59 -7.37 -29.28
N ASN A 439 6.30 -6.27 -28.98
CA ASN A 439 6.23 -5.68 -27.64
C ASN A 439 4.86 -5.07 -27.39
N ILE A 440 4.25 -5.36 -26.23
CA ILE A 440 2.98 -4.77 -25.78
C ILE A 440 3.25 -3.96 -24.53
N GLU A 441 3.04 -2.65 -24.60
CA GLU A 441 3.04 -1.79 -23.43
C GLU A 441 1.67 -1.74 -22.78
N VAL A 442 1.62 -2.00 -21.46
CA VAL A 442 0.44 -1.88 -20.60
C VAL A 442 0.76 -0.83 -19.55
N THR A 443 0.14 0.36 -19.66
CA THR A 443 0.36 1.48 -18.74
C THR A 443 -0.98 2.07 -18.32
N GLY A 444 -1.38 1.83 -17.07
CA GLY A 444 -2.66 2.29 -16.54
C GLY A 444 -3.29 1.34 -15.52
N PRO A 445 -4.54 1.62 -15.13
CA PRO A 445 -5.36 0.72 -14.32
C PRO A 445 -5.80 -0.51 -15.09
N ILE A 446 -5.84 -1.64 -14.38
CA ILE A 446 -6.22 -2.95 -14.92
C ILE A 446 -7.52 -3.41 -14.24
N ALA A 447 -8.43 -4.04 -14.97
CA ALA A 447 -9.62 -4.66 -14.39
C ALA A 447 -9.84 -6.08 -14.93
N LEU A 448 -10.35 -6.95 -14.07
CA LEU A 448 -10.80 -8.29 -14.44
C LEU A 448 -12.32 -8.39 -14.24
N TYR A 449 -13.00 -8.92 -15.25
CA TYR A 449 -14.40 -9.29 -15.22
C TYR A 449 -14.51 -10.79 -15.48
N TRP A 450 -15.05 -11.55 -14.52
CA TRP A 450 -15.11 -13.00 -14.69
C TRP A 450 -16.38 -13.60 -14.12
N TYR A 451 -16.94 -14.53 -14.85
CA TYR A 451 -18.03 -15.36 -14.37
C TYR A 451 -17.47 -16.54 -13.59
N ALA A 452 -17.90 -16.68 -12.35
CA ALA A 452 -17.46 -17.80 -11.52
C ALA A 452 -18.59 -18.29 -10.62
N SER A 453 -18.48 -19.54 -10.19
CA SER A 453 -19.27 -20.09 -9.09
C SER A 453 -18.33 -20.73 -8.07
N ILE A 454 -18.80 -20.79 -6.82
CA ILE A 454 -18.08 -21.40 -5.70
C ILE A 454 -18.96 -22.41 -4.99
N GLU A 455 -18.34 -23.44 -4.42
CA GLU A 455 -18.98 -24.41 -3.56
C GLU A 455 -18.06 -24.69 -2.38
N SER A 456 -18.44 -24.18 -1.19
CA SER A 456 -17.69 -24.36 0.05
C SER A 456 -18.14 -25.63 0.77
N LYS A 457 -17.18 -26.37 1.31
CA LYS A 457 -17.42 -27.52 2.18
C LYS A 457 -16.66 -27.38 3.47
N GLY A 458 -17.27 -27.80 4.57
CA GLY A 458 -16.65 -27.81 5.88
C GLY A 458 -15.33 -28.59 5.88
N ILE A 459 -14.40 -28.14 6.69
CA ILE A 459 -13.12 -28.81 6.89
C ILE A 459 -13.22 -29.71 8.12
N ARG A 460 -12.60 -30.88 8.05
CA ARG A 460 -12.38 -31.71 9.22
C ARG A 460 -11.14 -31.22 9.96
N ALA A 461 -11.30 -30.50 11.04
CA ALA A 461 -10.20 -30.16 11.93
C ALA A 461 -9.95 -31.32 12.92
N ARG A 462 -8.69 -31.66 13.18
CA ARG A 462 -8.32 -32.49 14.32
C ARG A 462 -8.30 -31.60 15.55
N SER A 463 -9.28 -31.77 16.46
CA SER A 463 -9.20 -31.11 17.76
C SER A 463 -8.07 -31.73 18.58
N TRP A 464 -7.11 -30.92 18.98
CA TRP A 464 -6.05 -31.32 19.91
C TRP A 464 -6.56 -31.20 21.34
N LYS A 465 -7.30 -32.17 21.79
CA LYS A 465 -7.52 -32.40 23.23
C LYS A 465 -6.54 -33.48 23.64
N GLY A 466 -5.37 -33.10 24.06
CA GLY A 466 -4.33 -33.81 24.85
C GLY A 466 -4.31 -35.33 24.97
N SER A 467 -5.02 -36.12 24.15
CA SER A 467 -4.98 -37.56 24.10
C SER A 467 -5.10 -38.07 22.66
N ALA A 468 -4.43 -39.16 22.37
CA ALA A 468 -4.27 -39.77 21.06
C ALA A 468 -5.55 -40.26 20.35
N THR A 469 -6.72 -39.94 20.87
CA THR A 469 -8.04 -40.41 20.41
C THR A 469 -9.06 -39.30 20.12
N SER A 470 -8.65 -38.05 20.02
CA SER A 470 -9.56 -36.97 19.75
C SER A 470 -10.13 -37.05 18.32
N GLY A 471 -11.46 -37.07 18.24
CA GLY A 471 -12.20 -37.17 17.00
C GLY A 471 -11.96 -35.99 16.04
N ILE A 472 -12.28 -36.22 14.79
CA ILE A 472 -12.32 -35.20 13.74
C ILE A 472 -13.64 -34.44 13.94
N GLU A 473 -13.55 -33.17 14.29
CA GLU A 473 -14.71 -32.28 14.28
C GLU A 473 -14.89 -31.71 12.86
N VAL A 474 -16.11 -31.78 12.35
CA VAL A 474 -16.50 -31.12 11.10
C VAL A 474 -17.01 -29.75 11.48
N LEU A 475 -16.37 -28.71 10.99
CA LEU A 475 -16.87 -27.35 11.12
C LEU A 475 -18.04 -27.17 10.14
N GLU A 476 -19.27 -27.20 10.64
CA GLU A 476 -20.49 -26.89 9.91
C GLU A 476 -21.46 -26.09 10.79
N PRO A 477 -22.26 -25.19 10.22
CA PRO A 477 -22.35 -24.84 8.80
C PRO A 477 -21.20 -23.92 8.36
N VAL A 478 -20.74 -24.09 7.12
CA VAL A 478 -19.72 -23.24 6.49
C VAL A 478 -20.44 -22.21 5.62
N THR A 479 -20.11 -20.96 5.80
CA THR A 479 -20.55 -19.90 4.87
C THR A 479 -19.98 -20.17 3.48
N ASN A 480 -20.82 -20.13 2.45
CA ASN A 480 -20.37 -20.29 1.07
C ASN A 480 -19.72 -18.96 0.60
N ASP A 481 -18.41 -18.85 0.81
CA ASP A 481 -17.63 -17.66 0.50
C ASP A 481 -16.20 -18.07 0.10
N THR A 482 -15.44 -17.14 -0.45
CA THR A 482 -14.01 -17.28 -0.74
C THR A 482 -13.37 -15.90 -0.88
N ASP A 483 -12.05 -15.88 -0.87
CA ASP A 483 -11.26 -14.71 -1.21
C ASP A 483 -10.60 -14.94 -2.58
N TRP A 484 -10.86 -14.04 -3.51
CA TRP A 484 -10.24 -14.07 -4.83
C TRP A 484 -8.90 -13.36 -4.82
N TYR A 485 -7.86 -14.03 -5.32
CA TYR A 485 -6.51 -13.51 -5.50
C TYR A 485 -6.16 -13.51 -6.97
N LEU A 486 -5.87 -12.33 -7.49
CA LEU A 486 -5.70 -12.08 -8.91
C LEU A 486 -4.27 -11.61 -9.17
N LYS A 487 -3.58 -12.21 -10.15
CA LYS A 487 -2.22 -11.79 -10.53
C LYS A 487 -2.09 -11.74 -12.05
N VAL A 488 -1.51 -10.66 -12.53
CA VAL A 488 -1.03 -10.56 -13.91
C VAL A 488 0.49 -10.65 -13.87
N LYS A 489 1.03 -11.58 -14.64
CA LYS A 489 2.47 -11.86 -14.70
C LYS A 489 3.01 -11.69 -16.11
N ASP A 490 4.26 -11.29 -16.17
CA ASP A 490 5.10 -11.29 -17.37
C ASP A 490 5.97 -12.54 -17.33
N ILE A 491 5.82 -13.40 -18.32
CA ILE A 491 6.55 -14.68 -18.42
C ILE A 491 7.59 -14.54 -19.53
N ASP A 492 8.85 -14.60 -19.14
CA ASP A 492 9.99 -14.53 -20.03
C ASP A 492 10.11 -15.80 -20.92
N VAL A 493 10.90 -15.74 -21.97
CA VAL A 493 11.16 -16.84 -22.91
C VAL A 493 11.81 -18.06 -22.26
N ASP A 494 12.53 -17.88 -21.15
CA ASP A 494 13.15 -18.95 -20.36
C ASP A 494 12.19 -19.55 -19.31
N GLY A 495 10.94 -19.06 -19.26
CA GLY A 495 9.93 -19.47 -18.27
C GLY A 495 9.99 -18.72 -16.94
N SER A 496 10.99 -17.87 -16.71
CA SER A 496 11.02 -17.04 -15.51
C SER A 496 9.86 -16.05 -15.50
N GLU A 497 9.37 -15.71 -14.31
CA GLU A 497 8.15 -14.90 -14.15
C GLU A 497 8.36 -13.66 -13.27
N ARG A 498 7.60 -12.62 -13.58
CA ARG A 498 7.54 -11.40 -12.79
C ARG A 498 6.09 -10.95 -12.61
N CYS A 499 5.69 -10.67 -11.37
CA CYS A 499 4.37 -10.08 -11.09
C CYS A 499 4.33 -8.64 -11.61
N VAL A 500 3.31 -8.33 -12.39
CA VAL A 500 3.08 -6.99 -13.00
C VAL A 500 1.99 -6.25 -12.27
N ALA A 501 0.92 -6.95 -11.89
CA ALA A 501 -0.19 -6.39 -11.12
C ALA A 501 -0.89 -7.48 -10.31
N GLU A 502 -1.47 -7.09 -9.19
CA GLU A 502 -2.24 -7.98 -8.33
C GLU A 502 -3.51 -7.28 -7.81
N GLY A 503 -4.51 -8.05 -7.45
CA GLY A 503 -5.79 -7.57 -6.95
C GLY A 503 -6.46 -8.60 -6.03
N TRP A 504 -7.44 -8.15 -5.28
CA TRP A 504 -8.17 -8.95 -4.30
C TRP A 504 -9.66 -8.64 -4.36
N LEU A 505 -10.48 -9.65 -4.10
CA LEU A 505 -11.92 -9.45 -3.88
C LEU A 505 -12.47 -10.56 -2.99
N LYS A 506 -13.11 -10.19 -1.90
CA LYS A 506 -13.94 -11.13 -1.15
C LYS A 506 -15.19 -11.45 -1.96
N ALA A 507 -15.47 -12.73 -2.19
CA ALA A 507 -16.54 -13.14 -3.10
C ALA A 507 -17.91 -12.59 -2.67
N SER A 508 -18.22 -12.60 -1.37
CA SER A 508 -19.47 -12.04 -0.85
C SER A 508 -19.57 -10.50 -0.95
N HIS A 509 -18.50 -9.81 -1.35
CA HIS A 509 -18.48 -8.36 -1.56
C HIS A 509 -18.61 -7.96 -3.03
N TYR A 510 -19.27 -8.78 -3.84
CA TYR A 510 -19.40 -8.57 -5.29
C TYR A 510 -20.31 -7.41 -5.71
N GLU A 511 -20.99 -6.74 -4.77
CA GLU A 511 -21.82 -5.56 -5.06
C GLU A 511 -20.97 -4.43 -5.63
N LEU A 512 -21.46 -3.80 -6.70
CA LEU A 512 -20.84 -2.64 -7.33
C LEU A 512 -21.66 -1.37 -7.06
N ASP A 513 -20.99 -0.27 -6.81
CA ASP A 513 -21.56 1.08 -6.90
C ASP A 513 -21.38 1.56 -8.35
N GLU A 514 -22.44 1.44 -9.14
CA GLU A 514 -22.44 1.80 -10.56
C GLU A 514 -22.14 3.30 -10.78
N GLY A 515 -22.49 4.15 -9.82
CA GLY A 515 -22.24 5.60 -9.90
C GLY A 515 -20.77 5.97 -9.74
N LYS A 516 -20.01 5.15 -9.02
CA LYS A 516 -18.58 5.36 -8.79
C LYS A 516 -17.71 4.48 -9.68
N SER A 517 -18.27 3.40 -10.22
CA SER A 517 -17.52 2.45 -11.05
C SER A 517 -17.16 3.04 -12.41
N LYS A 518 -15.98 2.69 -12.89
CA LYS A 518 -15.53 2.87 -14.28
C LYS A 518 -15.20 1.51 -14.86
N PRO A 519 -15.26 1.30 -16.17
CA PRO A 519 -14.96 -0.01 -16.78
C PRO A 519 -13.58 -0.56 -16.41
N TYR A 520 -12.63 0.31 -16.10
CA TYR A 520 -11.26 -0.04 -15.70
C TYR A 520 -11.00 0.08 -14.19
N ALA A 521 -12.00 0.48 -13.40
CA ALA A 521 -11.92 0.65 -11.96
C ALA A 521 -13.31 0.37 -11.34
N PRO A 522 -13.73 -0.91 -11.26
CA PRO A 522 -14.93 -1.31 -10.54
C PRO A 522 -14.84 -0.86 -9.08
N TYR A 523 -15.90 -0.26 -8.55
CA TYR A 523 -15.93 0.24 -7.18
C TYR A 523 -16.91 -0.58 -6.34
N HIS A 524 -16.37 -1.24 -5.31
CA HIS A 524 -17.15 -1.98 -4.32
C HIS A 524 -17.36 -1.12 -3.07
N PRO A 525 -18.61 -0.96 -2.57
CA PRO A 525 -18.87 -0.21 -1.34
C PRO A 525 -18.32 -0.91 -0.09
N HIS A 526 -18.23 -2.24 -0.09
CA HIS A 526 -17.78 -3.07 1.03
C HIS A 526 -18.55 -2.86 2.35
N THR A 527 -19.81 -2.40 2.28
CA THR A 527 -20.63 -2.09 3.47
C THR A 527 -21.38 -3.29 4.00
N ARG A 528 -21.38 -4.41 3.28
CA ARG A 528 -22.06 -5.66 3.64
C ARG A 528 -21.53 -6.83 2.83
N SER A 529 -21.74 -8.05 3.35
CA SER A 529 -21.63 -9.29 2.58
C SER A 529 -22.97 -9.64 1.96
N LEU A 530 -22.96 -10.12 0.73
CA LEU A 530 -24.13 -10.67 0.03
C LEU A 530 -24.07 -12.20 0.07
N PRO A 531 -25.18 -12.90 0.34
CA PRO A 531 -25.19 -14.36 0.34
C PRO A 531 -24.90 -14.92 -1.06
N ILE A 532 -24.18 -16.01 -1.10
CA ILE A 532 -23.84 -16.75 -2.32
C ILE A 532 -24.38 -18.18 -2.17
N GLU A 533 -25.30 -18.59 -3.05
CA GLU A 533 -25.76 -19.98 -3.06
C GLU A 533 -24.67 -20.89 -3.67
N PRO A 534 -24.47 -22.12 -3.14
CA PRO A 534 -23.54 -23.06 -3.72
C PRO A 534 -23.78 -23.29 -5.23
N GLY A 535 -22.77 -23.10 -6.05
CA GLY A 535 -22.87 -23.22 -7.51
C GLY A 535 -23.51 -22.04 -8.22
N GLN A 536 -23.95 -21.00 -7.52
CA GLN A 536 -24.49 -19.78 -8.13
C GLN A 536 -23.41 -19.11 -8.99
N VAL A 537 -23.73 -18.87 -10.25
CA VAL A 537 -22.85 -18.15 -11.17
C VAL A 537 -23.01 -16.66 -10.97
N ILE A 538 -21.92 -15.99 -10.66
CA ILE A 538 -21.85 -14.54 -10.44
C ILE A 538 -20.85 -13.94 -11.43
N LEU A 539 -21.18 -12.78 -11.98
CA LEU A 539 -20.19 -11.93 -12.65
C LEU A 539 -19.47 -11.10 -11.60
N TYR A 540 -18.24 -11.45 -11.33
CA TYR A 540 -17.34 -10.67 -10.51
C TYR A 540 -16.62 -9.60 -11.34
N ALA A 541 -16.27 -8.50 -10.72
CA ALA A 541 -15.43 -7.47 -11.29
C ALA A 541 -14.45 -6.98 -10.22
N SER A 542 -13.20 -6.80 -10.55
CA SER A 542 -12.20 -6.24 -9.62
C SER A 542 -11.17 -5.44 -10.39
N ASP A 543 -10.73 -4.35 -9.78
CA ASP A 543 -9.52 -3.69 -10.20
C ASP A 543 -8.29 -4.44 -9.68
N LEU A 544 -7.21 -4.34 -10.43
CA LEU A 544 -5.88 -4.73 -10.01
C LEU A 544 -5.02 -3.46 -9.86
N ARG A 545 -3.93 -3.57 -9.14
CA ARG A 545 -2.95 -2.50 -9.02
C ARG A 545 -2.56 -1.95 -10.39
N MET A 546 -2.42 -0.64 -10.46
CA MET A 546 -1.97 0.03 -11.67
C MET A 546 -0.53 -0.37 -12.00
N THR A 547 -0.19 -0.35 -13.27
CA THR A 547 1.16 -0.71 -13.73
C THR A 547 1.62 0.16 -14.89
N SER A 548 2.92 0.09 -15.14
CA SER A 548 3.54 0.46 -16.41
C SER A 548 4.61 -0.58 -16.74
N ASN A 549 4.28 -1.44 -17.69
CA ASN A 549 5.13 -2.55 -18.09
C ASN A 549 5.11 -2.77 -19.60
N VAL A 550 6.25 -3.05 -20.17
CA VAL A 550 6.35 -3.57 -21.55
C VAL A 550 6.59 -5.06 -21.49
N PHE A 551 5.61 -5.83 -21.94
CA PHE A 551 5.78 -7.25 -22.24
C PHE A 551 6.54 -7.36 -23.56
N LEU A 552 7.71 -7.98 -23.52
CA LEU A 552 8.59 -8.04 -24.69
C LEU A 552 8.12 -9.10 -25.71
N MET A 553 8.56 -8.96 -26.94
CA MET A 553 8.35 -9.97 -27.98
C MET A 553 8.91 -11.34 -27.50
N GLY A 554 8.13 -12.39 -27.67
CA GLY A 554 8.43 -13.74 -27.18
C GLY A 554 7.95 -14.03 -25.76
N HIS A 555 7.69 -13.01 -24.94
CA HIS A 555 7.09 -13.18 -23.62
C HIS A 555 5.62 -13.56 -23.72
N LYS A 556 5.02 -13.96 -22.59
CA LYS A 556 3.57 -14.18 -22.46
C LYS A 556 2.99 -13.32 -21.35
N ILE A 557 1.74 -12.91 -21.54
CA ILE A 557 0.91 -12.34 -20.48
C ILE A 557 0.18 -13.49 -19.83
N ARG A 558 0.36 -13.67 -18.49
CA ARG A 558 -0.35 -14.67 -17.71
C ARG A 558 -1.28 -14.00 -16.72
N LEU A 559 -2.53 -14.46 -16.66
CA LEU A 559 -3.48 -14.20 -15.58
C LEU A 559 -3.60 -15.43 -14.71
N GLU A 560 -3.45 -15.24 -13.39
CA GLU A 560 -3.72 -16.26 -12.38
C GLU A 560 -4.90 -15.84 -11.51
N ILE A 561 -5.84 -16.75 -11.28
CA ILE A 561 -6.99 -16.58 -10.38
C ILE A 561 -6.94 -17.71 -9.35
N SER A 562 -6.82 -17.39 -8.08
CA SER A 562 -6.75 -18.37 -6.99
C SER A 562 -7.70 -18.03 -5.85
N GLY A 563 -7.99 -19.01 -4.99
CA GLY A 563 -8.75 -18.84 -3.74
C GLY A 563 -7.85 -18.68 -2.50
N GLN A 564 -6.56 -18.51 -2.71
CA GLN A 564 -5.57 -18.38 -1.65
C GLN A 564 -4.43 -17.50 -2.12
N ASP A 565 -3.90 -16.67 -1.22
CA ASP A 565 -2.70 -15.91 -1.52
C ASP A 565 -1.48 -16.84 -1.60
N GLN A 566 -0.61 -16.60 -2.57
CA GLN A 566 0.72 -17.17 -2.50
C GLN A 566 1.49 -16.43 -1.41
N VAL A 567 2.00 -17.19 -0.45
CA VAL A 567 2.84 -16.65 0.61
C VAL A 567 4.03 -15.91 -0.02
N GLN A 568 3.87 -14.62 -0.18
CA GLN A 568 5.00 -13.72 -0.37
C GLN A 568 5.41 -13.26 1.03
N ALA A 569 6.67 -13.22 1.31
CA ALA A 569 7.29 -13.18 2.64
C ALA A 569 6.70 -12.20 3.67
N LEU A 570 5.83 -11.25 3.28
CA LEU A 570 5.39 -10.19 4.18
C LEU A 570 3.89 -9.81 4.10
N TRP A 571 3.11 -10.24 3.11
CA TRP A 571 1.77 -9.68 2.87
C TRP A 571 0.80 -10.74 2.36
N TYR A 572 0.40 -11.64 3.22
CA TYR A 572 -0.64 -12.58 2.89
C TYR A 572 -1.90 -12.34 3.73
N HIS A 573 -2.99 -12.61 3.10
CA HIS A 573 -4.29 -12.67 3.73
C HIS A 573 -4.50 -14.08 4.28
N LEU A 574 -5.20 -14.20 5.39
CA LEU A 574 -5.58 -15.50 5.88
C LEU A 574 -6.50 -16.19 4.86
N PRO A 575 -6.32 -17.47 4.62
CA PRO A 575 -7.25 -18.22 3.80
C PRO A 575 -8.61 -18.29 4.47
N HIS A 576 -9.65 -18.26 3.67
CA HIS A 576 -10.98 -18.66 4.12
C HIS A 576 -10.96 -20.11 4.60
N MET A 577 -11.45 -20.36 5.83
CA MET A 577 -11.34 -21.67 6.50
C MET A 577 -12.39 -22.67 6.01
N ALA A 578 -12.48 -22.83 4.71
CA ALA A 578 -13.27 -23.84 4.04
C ALA A 578 -12.49 -24.49 2.90
N ARG A 579 -12.88 -25.70 2.52
CA ARG A 579 -12.49 -26.26 1.25
C ARG A 579 -13.44 -25.74 0.19
N VAL A 580 -12.93 -24.92 -0.74
CA VAL A 580 -13.75 -24.25 -1.74
C VAL A 580 -13.39 -24.76 -3.12
N THR A 581 -14.39 -25.27 -3.85
CA THR A 581 -14.28 -25.57 -5.29
C THR A 581 -14.69 -24.32 -6.05
N HIS A 582 -13.82 -23.86 -6.92
CA HIS A 582 -13.99 -22.69 -7.77
C HIS A 582 -14.16 -23.15 -9.21
N THR A 583 -15.16 -22.59 -9.89
CA THR A 583 -15.39 -22.84 -11.33
C THR A 583 -15.35 -21.49 -12.05
N ILE A 584 -14.39 -21.32 -12.96
CA ILE A 584 -14.24 -20.11 -13.79
C ILE A 584 -14.77 -20.41 -15.18
N TYR A 585 -15.78 -19.64 -15.59
CA TYR A 585 -16.44 -19.81 -16.89
C TYR A 585 -15.78 -18.94 -17.97
N ASN A 586 -15.70 -19.49 -19.18
CA ASN A 586 -14.95 -18.89 -20.29
C ASN A 586 -15.60 -19.19 -21.66
N ASP A 587 -16.90 -19.42 -21.66
CA ASP A 587 -17.71 -19.64 -22.88
C ASP A 587 -18.32 -18.33 -23.43
N LYS A 588 -19.01 -18.42 -24.57
CA LYS A 588 -19.60 -17.28 -25.26
C LYS A 588 -20.62 -16.51 -24.42
N ASP A 589 -21.44 -17.22 -23.64
CA ASP A 589 -22.53 -16.62 -22.86
C ASP A 589 -22.01 -16.04 -21.52
N ARG A 590 -20.87 -16.56 -21.04
CA ARG A 590 -20.18 -16.15 -19.84
C ARG A 590 -18.76 -15.69 -20.18
N SER A 591 -18.70 -14.64 -20.96
CA SER A 591 -17.47 -14.13 -21.55
C SER A 591 -16.66 -13.35 -20.54
N SER A 592 -15.73 -14.03 -19.85
CA SER A 592 -14.78 -13.45 -18.89
C SER A 592 -13.61 -12.79 -19.63
N TYR A 593 -13.14 -11.64 -19.13
CA TYR A 593 -12.03 -10.93 -19.77
C TYR A 593 -11.19 -10.10 -18.78
N LEU A 594 -9.89 -10.02 -19.06
CA LEU A 594 -8.96 -9.08 -18.49
C LEU A 594 -8.94 -7.81 -19.37
N LEU A 595 -9.19 -6.66 -18.78
CA LEU A 595 -9.16 -5.37 -19.48
C LEU A 595 -7.80 -4.70 -19.21
N LEU A 596 -6.99 -4.58 -20.26
CA LEU A 596 -5.65 -4.01 -20.20
C LEU A 596 -5.58 -2.62 -20.86
N PRO A 597 -4.91 -1.65 -20.23
CA PRO A 597 -4.62 -0.33 -20.78
C PRO A 597 -3.44 -0.41 -21.76
N VAL A 598 -3.67 -0.89 -22.97
CA VAL A 598 -2.63 -1.03 -23.99
C VAL A 598 -2.27 0.33 -24.57
N ILE A 599 -0.98 0.60 -24.68
CA ILE A 599 -0.47 1.84 -25.25
C ILE A 599 -0.08 1.63 -26.72
N PRO A 600 -0.46 2.53 -27.62
CA PRO A 600 -0.13 2.41 -29.03
C PRO A 600 1.38 2.37 -29.28
N ARG A 601 1.80 1.52 -30.18
CA ARG A 601 3.21 1.39 -30.58
C ARG A 601 3.80 2.73 -31.03
N GLY A 602 5.01 3.01 -30.54
CA GLY A 602 5.73 4.24 -30.89
C GLY A 602 5.30 5.46 -30.08
N TYR A 603 4.45 5.29 -29.07
CA TYR A 603 4.12 6.37 -28.14
C TYR A 603 5.34 6.72 -27.27
N THR A 604 5.67 8.00 -27.18
CA THR A 604 6.85 8.52 -26.47
C THR A 604 6.51 9.42 -25.29
N GLY A 605 5.21 9.56 -24.96
CA GLY A 605 4.75 10.45 -23.90
C GLY A 605 5.07 11.93 -24.16
N ALA A 606 5.22 12.66 -23.06
CA ALA A 606 5.63 14.06 -23.07
C ALA A 606 7.16 14.24 -23.10
N GLY A 607 7.91 13.16 -23.38
CA GLY A 607 9.37 13.14 -23.48
C GLY A 607 10.04 12.25 -22.43
N GLU A 608 11.36 12.20 -22.47
CA GLU A 608 12.19 11.43 -21.55
C GLU A 608 13.01 12.39 -20.67
N PRO A 609 13.18 12.11 -19.36
CA PRO A 609 14.13 12.82 -18.51
C PRO A 609 15.57 12.69 -19.07
N GLU A 610 16.29 13.79 -19.14
CA GLU A 610 17.69 13.77 -19.56
C GLU A 610 18.58 13.11 -18.51
N TYR A 611 18.24 13.31 -17.24
CA TYR A 611 18.88 12.71 -16.08
C TYR A 611 17.84 11.90 -15.30
N PRO A 612 18.20 10.73 -14.72
CA PRO A 612 17.28 9.99 -13.87
C PRO A 612 16.72 10.89 -12.76
N PRO A 613 15.38 10.98 -12.62
CA PRO A 613 14.78 11.87 -11.62
C PRO A 613 14.97 11.36 -10.18
N ALA A 614 15.24 10.08 -10.01
CA ALA A 614 15.40 9.41 -8.73
C ALA A 614 16.27 8.14 -8.91
N GLY A 615 16.77 7.58 -7.82
CA GLY A 615 17.58 6.37 -7.82
C GLY A 615 18.90 6.52 -7.05
N PRO A 616 19.77 5.51 -7.08
CA PRO A 616 19.70 4.27 -7.87
C PRO A 616 18.68 3.26 -7.30
N PHE A 617 17.99 2.51 -8.16
CA PHE A 617 17.01 1.51 -7.80
C PHE A 617 17.51 0.09 -8.03
N ARG A 618 17.07 -0.83 -7.16
CA ARG A 618 17.13 -2.27 -7.42
C ARG A 618 15.92 -2.66 -8.26
N ILE A 619 16.11 -2.90 -9.53
CA ILE A 619 15.03 -3.30 -10.45
C ILE A 619 14.65 -4.75 -10.17
N GLN A 620 13.35 -5.02 -10.08
CA GLN A 620 12.81 -6.36 -9.92
C GLN A 620 13.29 -7.27 -11.06
N LYS A 621 13.92 -8.38 -10.69
CA LYS A 621 14.34 -9.42 -11.65
C LYS A 621 13.24 -10.47 -11.78
N TYR A 622 13.22 -11.15 -12.94
CA TYR A 622 12.40 -12.33 -13.14
C TYR A 622 12.83 -13.45 -12.17
N ARG A 623 11.85 -14.17 -11.64
CA ARG A 623 12.12 -15.35 -10.81
C ARG A 623 12.15 -16.57 -11.73
N SER A 624 13.22 -17.36 -11.68
CA SER A 624 13.24 -18.69 -12.29
C SER A 624 12.19 -19.57 -11.59
N GLN A 625 11.48 -20.37 -12.37
CA GLN A 625 10.71 -21.48 -11.82
C GLN A 625 11.75 -22.51 -11.32
N GLY A 626 11.99 -22.54 -10.00
CA GLY A 626 12.84 -23.53 -9.35
C GLY A 626 12.08 -24.82 -9.10
#